data_e19e72deb3e8c5709b4f1aca68eda8f2
#
_entry.id   e19e72deb3e8c5709b4f1aca68eda8f2
#
_cell.length_a   1.000
_cell.length_b   1.000
_cell.length_c   1.000
_cell.angle_alpha   90.00
_cell.angle_beta   90.00
_cell.angle_gamma   90.00
#
_symmetry.space_group_name_H-M   'P 1'
#
loop_
_entity.id
_entity.type
_entity.pdbx_description
1 polymer ?
#
loop_
_entity_poly.entity_id
_entity_poly.type
_entity_poly.pdbx_seq_one_letter_code
_entity_poly.pdbx_strand_id
1 'polypeptide(L)'
;MRVHDIPINGYCGEGFDAVRTEFERNFAERGEVGASVCVYRGGEKVVDLWGGHVDLERAQPWDENTIVIMNSLAKSMSALCTHILIDRGAIDFDAPVADYWPEFAQAGKAGILVRHVLSHTCGVIYCDAAPPGSWFDWPVHIAAIEAQEPAWEPGTNGAYNSIN
;
A
#
# COMPACT_ATOMS: atom_id res chain seq x y z
N MET A 1 -24.20 -22.07 -1.69
CA MET A 1 -24.67 -21.05 -2.64
C MET A 1 -24.14 -21.43 -4.02
N ARG A 2 -24.94 -21.40 -5.06
CA ARG A 2 -24.45 -21.71 -6.41
C ARG A 2 -23.72 -20.50 -6.93
N VAL A 3 -22.64 -20.70 -7.70
CA VAL A 3 -21.83 -19.62 -8.32
C VAL A 3 -22.70 -18.59 -9.08
N HIS A 4 -23.86 -19.04 -9.59
CA HIS A 4 -24.82 -18.20 -10.33
C HIS A 4 -25.55 -17.13 -9.51
N ASP A 5 -25.40 -17.14 -8.18
CA ASP A 5 -26.09 -16.18 -7.30
C ASP A 5 -25.19 -15.00 -6.89
N ILE A 6 -23.93 -14.96 -7.33
CA ILE A 6 -22.99 -13.90 -6.99
C ILE A 6 -22.98 -12.87 -8.12
N PRO A 7 -23.30 -11.60 -7.86
CA PRO A 7 -23.27 -10.58 -8.89
C PRO A 7 -21.82 -10.30 -9.32
N ILE A 8 -21.49 -10.60 -10.56
CA ILE A 8 -20.21 -10.27 -11.19
C ILE A 8 -20.49 -9.46 -12.44
N ASN A 9 -19.87 -8.28 -12.51
CA ASN A 9 -20.09 -7.28 -13.53
C ASN A 9 -18.76 -6.86 -14.18
N GLY A 10 -18.87 -5.98 -15.17
CA GLY A 10 -17.71 -5.44 -15.85
C GLY A 10 -17.34 -6.23 -17.11
N TYR A 11 -16.12 -6.06 -17.56
CA TYR A 11 -15.72 -6.49 -18.89
C TYR A 11 -14.31 -7.09 -18.88
N CYS A 12 -14.09 -8.07 -19.79
CA CYS A 12 -12.76 -8.56 -20.17
C CYS A 12 -12.62 -8.46 -21.68
N GLY A 13 -11.51 -7.90 -22.12
CA GLY A 13 -11.13 -7.89 -23.53
C GLY A 13 -10.72 -9.27 -24.03
N GLU A 14 -10.65 -9.40 -25.35
CA GLU A 14 -10.22 -10.64 -26.01
C GLU A 14 -8.85 -11.12 -25.51
N GLY A 15 -8.75 -12.41 -25.19
CA GLY A 15 -7.55 -13.04 -24.64
C GLY A 15 -7.38 -12.91 -23.13
N PHE A 16 -8.31 -12.28 -22.40
CA PHE A 16 -8.30 -12.14 -20.94
C PHE A 16 -9.37 -12.98 -20.24
N ASP A 17 -10.04 -13.89 -20.93
CA ASP A 17 -11.11 -14.73 -20.35
C ASP A 17 -10.65 -15.54 -19.14
N ALA A 18 -9.39 -15.94 -19.09
CA ALA A 18 -8.80 -16.61 -17.94
C ALA A 18 -8.83 -15.74 -16.66
N VAL A 19 -8.70 -14.42 -16.78
CA VAL A 19 -8.80 -13.51 -15.64
C VAL A 19 -10.23 -13.52 -15.08
N ARG A 20 -11.24 -13.45 -15.93
CA ARG A 20 -12.65 -13.57 -15.52
C ARG A 20 -12.91 -14.91 -14.84
N THR A 21 -12.44 -15.99 -15.44
CA THR A 21 -12.61 -17.35 -14.89
C THR A 21 -12.02 -17.45 -13.47
N GLU A 22 -10.78 -16.96 -13.26
CA GLU A 22 -10.16 -16.98 -11.94
C GLU A 22 -10.82 -16.01 -10.96
N PHE A 23 -11.29 -14.87 -11.42
CA PHE A 23 -12.05 -13.92 -10.61
C PHE A 23 -13.34 -14.56 -10.09
N GLU A 24 -14.09 -15.24 -10.94
CA GLU A 24 -15.31 -15.99 -10.58
C GLU A 24 -15.01 -17.14 -9.59
N ARG A 25 -13.89 -17.85 -9.79
CA ARG A 25 -13.46 -18.93 -8.90
C ARG A 25 -13.10 -18.44 -7.49
N ASN A 26 -12.64 -17.20 -7.32
CA ASN A 26 -12.41 -16.64 -5.98
C ASN A 26 -13.68 -16.66 -5.13
N PHE A 27 -14.79 -16.29 -5.71
CA PHE A 27 -16.09 -16.31 -5.03
C PHE A 27 -16.64 -17.72 -4.83
N ALA A 28 -16.45 -18.58 -5.84
CA ALA A 28 -17.00 -19.93 -5.83
C ALA A 28 -16.28 -20.89 -4.90
N GLU A 29 -14.95 -20.80 -4.84
CA GLU A 29 -14.09 -21.82 -4.25
C GLU A 29 -13.20 -21.29 -3.12
N ARG A 30 -12.91 -19.97 -3.06
CA ARG A 30 -11.90 -19.41 -2.15
C ARG A 30 -12.48 -18.48 -1.09
N GLY A 31 -13.81 -18.33 -1.04
CA GLY A 31 -14.49 -17.60 0.03
C GLY A 31 -14.42 -16.08 -0.12
N GLU A 32 -14.15 -15.55 -1.31
CA GLU A 32 -14.19 -14.12 -1.57
C GLU A 32 -15.58 -13.54 -1.28
N VAL A 33 -15.63 -12.36 -0.66
CA VAL A 33 -16.88 -11.67 -0.33
C VAL A 33 -17.21 -10.61 -1.37
N GLY A 34 -16.24 -9.76 -1.66
CA GLY A 34 -16.33 -8.72 -2.65
C GLY A 34 -14.95 -8.31 -3.15
N ALA A 35 -14.84 -8.04 -4.44
CA ALA A 35 -13.57 -7.69 -5.06
C ALA A 35 -13.76 -6.87 -6.33
N SER A 36 -12.69 -6.20 -6.73
CA SER A 36 -12.55 -5.63 -8.06
C SER A 36 -11.14 -5.87 -8.62
N VAL A 37 -11.01 -5.92 -9.92
CA VAL A 37 -9.73 -5.99 -10.63
C VAL A 37 -9.78 -5.15 -11.89
N CYS A 38 -8.72 -4.35 -12.11
CA CYS A 38 -8.58 -3.55 -13.30
C CYS A 38 -7.18 -3.75 -13.88
N VAL A 39 -7.08 -3.98 -15.18
CA VAL A 39 -5.82 -4.17 -15.89
C VAL A 39 -5.76 -3.26 -17.11
N TYR A 40 -4.64 -2.57 -17.25
CA TYR A 40 -4.31 -1.78 -18.42
C TYR A 40 -3.15 -2.44 -19.18
N ARG A 41 -3.22 -2.44 -20.49
CA ARG A 41 -2.15 -2.88 -21.41
C ARG A 41 -1.97 -1.85 -22.52
N GLY A 42 -0.78 -1.27 -22.62
CA GLY A 42 -0.51 -0.24 -23.63
C GLY A 42 -1.39 1.01 -23.53
N GLY A 43 -1.84 1.37 -22.33
CA GLY A 43 -2.74 2.51 -22.09
C GLY A 43 -4.22 2.20 -22.27
N GLU A 44 -4.59 1.00 -22.73
CA GLU A 44 -5.97 0.55 -22.88
C GLU A 44 -6.41 -0.32 -21.71
N LYS A 45 -7.60 -0.08 -21.17
CA LYS A 45 -8.21 -0.90 -20.14
C LYS A 45 -8.68 -2.21 -20.78
N VAL A 46 -8.05 -3.33 -20.42
CA VAL A 46 -8.31 -4.66 -20.99
C VAL A 46 -9.11 -5.56 -20.05
N VAL A 47 -9.11 -5.27 -18.75
CA VAL A 47 -9.98 -5.93 -17.77
C VAL A 47 -10.51 -4.85 -16.82
N ASP A 48 -11.79 -4.96 -16.50
CA ASP A 48 -12.45 -4.16 -15.48
C ASP A 48 -13.61 -4.98 -14.91
N LEU A 49 -13.35 -5.68 -13.81
CA LEU A 49 -14.31 -6.57 -13.18
C LEU A 49 -14.54 -6.17 -11.74
N TRP A 50 -15.78 -6.29 -11.30
CA TRP A 50 -16.17 -6.17 -9.89
C TRP A 50 -17.30 -7.12 -9.58
N GLY A 51 -17.42 -7.53 -8.32
CA GLY A 51 -18.47 -8.45 -7.94
C GLY A 51 -18.49 -8.80 -6.45
N GLY A 52 -19.50 -9.57 -6.10
CA GLY A 52 -19.76 -9.95 -4.72
C GLY A 52 -20.50 -8.88 -3.94
N HIS A 53 -20.16 -8.71 -2.67
CA HIS A 53 -20.84 -7.83 -1.73
C HIS A 53 -19.82 -7.05 -0.91
N VAL A 54 -20.26 -5.94 -0.29
CA VAL A 54 -19.38 -5.08 0.51
C VAL A 54 -19.05 -5.66 1.90
N ASP A 55 -19.86 -6.61 2.37
CA ASP A 55 -19.74 -7.24 3.68
C ASP A 55 -20.18 -8.71 3.69
N LEU A 56 -19.97 -9.38 4.83
CA LEU A 56 -20.34 -10.79 5.04
C LEU A 56 -21.86 -11.00 5.13
N GLU A 57 -22.58 -10.01 5.54
CA GLU A 57 -24.04 -10.01 5.63
C GLU A 57 -24.71 -9.98 4.26
N ARG A 58 -23.95 -9.60 3.21
CA ARG A 58 -24.39 -9.54 1.80
C ARG A 58 -25.63 -8.64 1.60
N ALA A 59 -25.73 -7.61 2.42
CA ALA A 59 -26.84 -6.66 2.37
C ALA A 59 -26.72 -5.71 1.17
N GLN A 60 -25.50 -5.42 0.74
CA GLN A 60 -25.23 -4.51 -0.37
C GLN A 60 -24.30 -5.17 -1.39
N PRO A 61 -24.68 -5.22 -2.68
CA PRO A 61 -23.79 -5.69 -3.74
C PRO A 61 -22.62 -4.74 -3.94
N TRP A 62 -21.48 -5.30 -4.34
CA TRP A 62 -20.33 -4.52 -4.79
C TRP A 62 -20.63 -3.89 -6.15
N ASP A 63 -20.37 -2.61 -6.31
CA ASP A 63 -20.51 -1.89 -7.57
C ASP A 63 -19.19 -1.29 -8.04
N GLU A 64 -19.18 -0.65 -9.20
CA GLU A 64 -17.99 -0.05 -9.82
C GLU A 64 -17.34 1.08 -8.99
N ASN A 65 -18.10 1.69 -8.09
CA ASN A 65 -17.66 2.81 -7.24
C ASN A 65 -17.37 2.37 -5.79
N THR A 66 -17.48 1.08 -5.49
CA THR A 66 -17.19 0.57 -4.15
C THR A 66 -15.73 0.77 -3.80
N ILE A 67 -15.48 1.41 -2.66
CA ILE A 67 -14.14 1.68 -2.14
C ILE A 67 -13.83 0.80 -0.94
N VAL A 68 -12.56 0.46 -0.79
CA VAL A 68 -12.04 -0.36 0.31
C VAL A 68 -10.77 0.24 0.89
N ILE A 69 -10.44 -0.15 2.11
CA ILE A 69 -9.16 0.19 2.73
C ILE A 69 -8.07 -0.60 2.03
N MET A 70 -7.17 0.11 1.34
CA MET A 70 -6.10 -0.51 0.55
C MET A 70 -4.85 -0.87 1.35
N ASN A 71 -4.81 -0.54 2.65
CA ASN A 71 -3.67 -0.83 3.52
C ASN A 71 -2.31 -0.44 2.89
N SER A 72 -1.39 -1.38 2.80
CA SER A 72 -0.02 -1.14 2.31
C SER A 72 0.10 -0.74 0.84
N LEU A 73 -0.95 -0.84 0.04
CA LEU A 73 -0.93 -0.27 -1.31
C LEU A 73 -0.76 1.27 -1.27
N ALA A 74 -1.13 1.92 -0.16
CA ALA A 74 -0.86 3.33 0.08
C ALA A 74 0.63 3.68 -0.02
N LYS A 75 1.55 2.75 0.31
CA LYS A 75 3.00 2.96 0.16
C LYS A 75 3.40 3.20 -1.30
N SER A 76 2.78 2.48 -2.25
CA SER A 76 3.02 2.70 -3.68
C SER A 76 2.56 4.10 -4.11
N MET A 77 1.46 4.61 -3.55
CA MET A 77 1.00 5.97 -3.82
C MET A 77 1.94 7.01 -3.19
N SER A 78 2.40 6.79 -1.97
CA SER A 78 3.38 7.66 -1.31
C SER A 78 4.71 7.69 -2.06
N ALA A 79 5.20 6.52 -2.50
CA ALA A 79 6.40 6.43 -3.32
C ALA A 79 6.24 7.17 -4.66
N LEU A 80 5.10 7.03 -5.35
CA LEU A 80 4.80 7.77 -6.57
C LEU A 80 4.82 9.28 -6.34
N CYS A 81 4.18 9.76 -5.28
CA CYS A 81 4.20 11.19 -4.91
C CYS A 81 5.63 11.67 -4.64
N THR A 82 6.43 10.88 -3.94
CA THR A 82 7.84 11.21 -3.68
C THR A 82 8.65 11.27 -4.98
N HIS A 83 8.46 10.32 -5.90
CA HIS A 83 9.13 10.34 -7.21
C HIS A 83 8.72 11.54 -8.07
N ILE A 84 7.46 11.98 -8.00
CA ILE A 84 7.01 13.21 -8.66
C ILE A 84 7.74 14.44 -8.07
N LEU A 85 7.95 14.48 -6.76
CA LEU A 85 8.71 15.56 -6.12
C LEU A 85 10.20 15.52 -6.48
N ILE A 86 10.77 14.32 -6.62
CA ILE A 86 12.14 14.14 -7.10
C ILE A 86 12.28 14.63 -8.54
N ASP A 87 11.37 14.25 -9.44
CA ASP A 87 11.36 14.70 -10.83
C ASP A 87 11.26 16.22 -10.96
N ARG A 88 10.56 16.87 -10.02
CA ARG A 88 10.45 18.33 -9.92
C ARG A 88 11.63 19.01 -9.22
N GLY A 89 12.61 18.27 -8.77
CA GLY A 89 13.77 18.76 -8.04
C GLY A 89 13.47 19.29 -6.63
N ALA A 90 12.31 18.96 -6.06
CA ALA A 90 11.92 19.36 -4.71
C ALA A 90 12.51 18.42 -3.63
N ILE A 91 12.80 17.19 -3.99
CA ILE A 91 13.45 16.17 -3.14
C ILE A 91 14.59 15.56 -3.94
N ASP A 92 15.74 15.34 -3.30
CA ASP A 92 16.82 14.53 -3.85
C ASP A 92 16.73 13.11 -3.28
N PHE A 93 16.74 12.13 -4.16
CA PHE A 93 16.68 10.71 -3.81
C PHE A 93 17.85 10.24 -2.92
N ASP A 94 19.00 10.88 -3.09
CA ASP A 94 20.23 10.57 -2.38
C ASP A 94 20.55 11.55 -1.25
N ALA A 95 19.66 12.51 -0.97
CA ALA A 95 19.81 13.38 0.18
C ALA A 95 19.38 12.70 1.48
N PRO A 96 19.96 13.11 2.63
CA PRO A 96 19.46 12.74 3.94
C PRO A 96 17.99 13.14 4.14
N VAL A 97 17.21 12.26 4.75
CA VAL A 97 15.84 12.61 5.18
C VAL A 97 15.83 13.82 6.10
N ALA A 98 16.88 13.96 6.92
CA ALA A 98 17.06 15.07 7.85
C ALA A 98 17.14 16.45 7.18
N ASP A 99 17.45 16.54 5.89
CA ASP A 99 17.45 17.80 5.15
C ASP A 99 16.02 18.35 4.95
N TYR A 100 15.03 17.46 4.97
CA TYR A 100 13.60 17.77 4.81
C TYR A 100 12.84 17.65 6.14
N TRP A 101 13.33 16.82 7.07
CA TRP A 101 12.77 16.55 8.38
C TRP A 101 13.90 16.52 9.43
N PRO A 102 14.34 17.69 9.93
CA PRO A 102 15.50 17.80 10.84
C PRO A 102 15.39 16.95 12.11
N GLU A 103 14.18 16.82 12.67
CA GLU A 103 13.92 16.05 13.89
C GLU A 103 14.18 14.56 13.70
N PHE A 104 14.12 14.08 12.48
CA PHE A 104 14.43 12.68 12.14
C PHE A 104 15.92 12.33 12.36
N ALA A 105 16.81 13.31 12.41
CA ALA A 105 18.26 13.09 12.61
C ALA A 105 18.63 12.42 13.93
N GLN A 106 17.71 12.38 14.89
CA GLN A 106 17.92 11.79 16.22
C GLN A 106 18.28 10.30 16.14
N ALA A 107 18.84 9.78 17.25
CA ALA A 107 19.10 8.36 17.44
C ALA A 107 19.92 7.71 16.29
N GLY A 108 20.94 8.44 15.79
CA GLY A 108 21.84 7.92 14.74
C GLY A 108 21.31 7.94 13.32
N LYS A 109 20.16 8.61 13.06
CA LYS A 109 19.49 8.61 11.74
C LYS A 109 19.92 9.73 10.80
N ALA A 110 20.84 10.62 11.18
CA ALA A 110 21.24 11.77 10.38
C ALA A 110 21.70 11.41 8.94
N GLY A 111 22.27 10.22 8.72
CA GLY A 111 22.74 9.74 7.43
C GLY A 111 21.75 8.87 6.65
N ILE A 112 20.51 8.70 7.14
CA ILE A 112 19.49 7.93 6.42
C ILE A 112 19.01 8.73 5.20
N LEU A 113 19.19 8.15 4.01
CA LEU A 113 18.79 8.77 2.74
C LEU A 113 17.32 8.50 2.42
N VAL A 114 16.73 9.38 1.63
CA VAL A 114 15.35 9.22 1.12
C VAL A 114 15.16 7.84 0.49
N ARG A 115 16.11 7.38 -0.35
CA ARG A 115 16.07 6.05 -0.96
C ARG A 115 16.01 4.90 0.05
N HIS A 116 16.62 5.04 1.24
CA HIS A 116 16.60 3.99 2.26
C HIS A 116 15.20 3.81 2.86
N VAL A 117 14.44 4.89 3.00
CA VAL A 117 13.04 4.83 3.44
C VAL A 117 12.17 4.17 2.37
N LEU A 118 12.27 4.63 1.13
CA LEU A 118 11.47 4.11 0.01
C LEU A 118 11.73 2.63 -0.32
N SER A 119 12.91 2.12 0.03
CA SER A 119 13.31 0.72 -0.20
C SER A 119 13.20 -0.18 1.03
N HIS A 120 12.69 0.32 2.16
CA HIS A 120 12.65 -0.40 3.43
C HIS A 120 14.03 -0.85 3.94
N THR A 121 15.08 -0.07 3.66
CA THR A 121 16.45 -0.37 4.09
C THR A 121 16.97 0.59 5.15
N CYS A 122 16.16 1.53 5.62
CA CYS A 122 16.55 2.54 6.61
C CYS A 122 16.82 1.99 8.03
N GLY A 123 16.36 0.76 8.33
CA GLY A 123 16.50 0.14 9.67
C GLY A 123 15.44 0.56 10.69
N VAL A 124 14.57 1.53 10.39
CA VAL A 124 13.47 1.95 11.28
C VAL A 124 12.28 1.03 11.05
N ILE A 125 12.23 -0.08 11.78
CA ILE A 125 11.21 -1.14 11.60
C ILE A 125 10.29 -1.31 12.81
N TYR A 126 10.60 -0.60 13.90
CA TYR A 126 9.85 -0.58 15.15
C TYR A 126 9.48 0.85 15.50
N CYS A 127 8.58 0.99 16.45
CA CYS A 127 8.13 2.24 17.02
C CYS A 127 7.94 2.02 18.52
N ASP A 128 9.07 1.68 19.21
CA ASP A 128 9.07 1.17 20.60
C ASP A 128 8.46 2.17 21.59
N ALA A 129 8.62 3.46 21.33
CA ALA A 129 8.07 4.52 22.17
C ALA A 129 6.58 4.78 21.94
N ALA A 130 5.96 4.19 20.90
CA ALA A 130 4.54 4.37 20.62
C ALA A 130 3.69 3.48 21.55
N PRO A 131 2.77 4.05 22.35
CA PRO A 131 1.89 3.25 23.21
C PRO A 131 0.98 2.32 22.40
N PRO A 132 0.61 1.14 22.93
CA PRO A 132 -0.40 0.28 22.31
C PRO A 132 -1.70 1.04 22.05
N GLY A 133 -2.24 0.90 20.84
CA GLY A 133 -3.48 1.56 20.43
C GLY A 133 -3.33 2.97 19.86
N SER A 134 -2.11 3.53 19.81
CA SER A 134 -1.86 4.89 19.28
C SER A 134 -1.77 4.98 17.75
N TRP A 135 -2.11 3.95 17.00
CA TRP A 135 -1.93 3.88 15.54
C TRP A 135 -2.52 5.05 14.74
N PHE A 136 -3.53 5.70 15.28
CA PHE A 136 -4.17 6.86 14.63
C PHE A 136 -3.80 8.19 15.29
N ASP A 137 -2.87 8.17 16.28
CA ASP A 137 -2.34 9.37 16.91
C ASP A 137 -1.06 9.79 16.17
N TRP A 138 -1.21 10.62 15.16
CA TRP A 138 -0.12 11.05 14.30
C TRP A 138 1.04 11.70 15.07
N PRO A 139 0.83 12.68 15.97
CA PRO A 139 1.92 13.27 16.75
C PRO A 139 2.70 12.26 17.57
N VAL A 140 2.03 11.29 18.19
CA VAL A 140 2.69 10.24 19.00
C VAL A 140 3.56 9.35 18.12
N HIS A 141 3.09 8.95 16.94
CA HIS A 141 3.88 8.12 16.03
C HIS A 141 5.06 8.87 15.44
N ILE A 142 4.91 10.13 15.07
CA ILE A 142 6.00 10.96 14.57
C ILE A 142 7.11 11.07 15.63
N ALA A 143 6.78 11.44 16.87
CA ALA A 143 7.74 11.53 17.94
C ALA A 143 8.44 10.18 18.24
N ALA A 144 7.71 9.07 18.17
CA ALA A 144 8.28 7.74 18.36
C ALA A 144 9.25 7.34 17.23
N ILE A 145 8.93 7.66 15.97
CA ILE A 145 9.83 7.47 14.82
C ILE A 145 11.09 8.33 14.96
N GLU A 146 10.97 9.57 15.39
CA GLU A 146 12.10 10.47 15.63
C GLU A 146 13.04 9.93 16.70
N ALA A 147 12.51 9.33 17.75
CA ALA A 147 13.30 8.77 18.85
C ALA A 147 13.87 7.37 18.55
N GLN A 148 13.31 6.63 17.57
CA GLN A 148 13.68 5.24 17.28
C GLN A 148 15.08 5.13 16.69
N GLU A 149 15.90 4.23 17.25
CA GLU A 149 17.19 3.85 16.67
C GLU A 149 16.99 2.87 15.49
N PRO A 150 17.81 2.94 14.43
CA PRO A 150 17.82 1.94 13.38
C PRO A 150 18.25 0.57 13.93
N ALA A 151 17.55 -0.50 13.54
CA ALA A 151 17.88 -1.88 13.91
C ALA A 151 19.16 -2.42 13.25
N TRP A 152 19.65 -1.75 12.23
CA TRP A 152 20.89 -2.02 11.48
C TRP A 152 21.41 -0.76 10.81
N GLU A 153 22.65 -0.82 10.33
CA GLU A 153 23.22 0.27 9.54
C GLU A 153 22.39 0.49 8.25
N PRO A 154 21.89 1.71 8.03
CA PRO A 154 21.03 2.02 6.88
C PRO A 154 21.64 1.61 5.54
N GLY A 155 20.86 0.95 4.70
CA GLY A 155 21.29 0.46 3.39
C GLY A 155 21.93 -0.94 3.41
N THR A 156 22.23 -1.53 4.57
CA THR A 156 22.91 -2.85 4.64
C THR A 156 21.96 -4.03 4.72
N ASN A 157 20.72 -3.81 5.13
CA ASN A 157 19.70 -4.84 5.23
C ASN A 157 18.33 -4.25 4.88
N GLY A 158 17.33 -5.10 4.69
CA GLY A 158 15.98 -4.67 4.34
C GLY A 158 14.91 -5.51 5.04
N ALA A 159 13.87 -4.83 5.54
CA ALA A 159 12.69 -5.48 6.09
C ALA A 159 11.45 -4.65 5.79
N TYR A 160 10.52 -5.25 5.06
CA TYR A 160 9.21 -4.65 4.84
C TYR A 160 8.44 -4.53 6.15
N ASN A 161 7.89 -3.36 6.42
CA ASN A 161 7.18 -3.07 7.67
C ASN A 161 6.04 -2.05 7.46
N SER A 162 5.32 -1.73 8.53
CA SER A 162 4.19 -0.80 8.50
C SER A 162 4.57 0.64 8.85
N ILE A 163 5.84 0.93 9.17
CA ILE A 163 6.30 2.22 9.70
C ILE A 163 6.86 3.11 8.58
N ASN A 164 7.57 2.54 7.63
CA ASN A 164 8.09 3.24 6.44
C ASN A 164 7.22 2.99 5.23
#